data_237be8cdd4c4e0358f5ee17e33eb79c2
#
_entry.id   237be8cdd4c4e0358f5ee17e33eb79c2
#
_cell.length_a   1.000
_cell.length_b   1.000
_cell.length_c   1.000
_cell.angle_alpha   90.00
_cell.angle_beta   90.00
_cell.angle_gamma   90.00
#
_symmetry.space_group_name_H-M   'P 1'
#
loop_
_entity.id
_entity.type
_entity.pdbx_description
1 polymer ?
#
loop_
_entity_poly.entity_id
_entity_poly.type
_entity_poly.pdbx_seq_one_letter_code
_entity_poly.pdbx_strand_id
1 'polypeptide(L)'
;MVNVYAFPGYQIVNGSNSIILNRMKFQLLQSILDTGSLTAVAKELNVSYGTVLNYIDQIESGLNIKIINTKKGGKGGGGGTTLTEEGLSILMKCKKINANAELHNEINELHAEVINIDEEKGMMTLKTNQLKIDVPLQTNYSTGDKTVALINCGNIVLMLEPQISSICNIFKGKVVEMKLKNEIIKVTVDVEGVILRCDITISSGRKLNLYIGSDVYVGVKATSIGLLKV
;
A
#
# COMPACT_ATOMS: atom_id res chain seq x y z
N MET A 1 -16.36 -12.17 -15.45
CA MET A 1 -15.71 -11.39 -14.38
C MET A 1 -14.32 -11.02 -14.90
N VAL A 2 -14.04 -9.75 -15.13
CA VAL A 2 -12.71 -9.30 -15.60
C VAL A 2 -11.82 -9.18 -14.36
N ASN A 3 -10.80 -10.03 -14.25
CA ASN A 3 -9.81 -9.91 -13.19
C ASN A 3 -8.72 -8.94 -13.68
N VAL A 4 -8.64 -7.78 -13.07
CA VAL A 4 -7.54 -6.83 -13.29
C VAL A 4 -6.44 -7.15 -12.29
N TYR A 5 -5.30 -7.66 -12.76
CA TYR A 5 -4.12 -7.82 -11.93
C TYR A 5 -3.31 -6.53 -11.99
N ALA A 6 -2.95 -5.99 -10.83
CA ALA A 6 -2.00 -4.87 -10.77
C ALA A 6 -0.71 -5.28 -11.49
N PHE A 7 -0.14 -4.39 -12.30
CA PHE A 7 1.11 -4.64 -13.03
C PHE A 7 2.23 -4.93 -12.02
N PRO A 8 2.84 -6.11 -12.02
CA PRO A 8 3.80 -6.48 -11.00
C PRO A 8 5.20 -6.01 -11.38
N GLY A 9 5.44 -4.71 -11.37
CA GLY A 9 6.75 -4.16 -11.68
C GLY A 9 6.95 -2.77 -11.06
N TYR A 10 8.24 -2.41 -10.87
CA TYR A 10 8.64 -1.10 -10.39
C TYR A 10 9.36 -0.39 -11.50
N GLN A 11 8.99 0.83 -11.81
CA GLN A 11 9.81 1.70 -12.63
C GLN A 11 10.93 2.26 -11.76
N ILE A 12 12.16 1.90 -12.07
CA ILE A 12 13.37 2.43 -11.41
C ILE A 12 13.98 3.47 -12.34
N VAL A 13 14.25 4.65 -11.80
CA VAL A 13 14.85 5.77 -12.55
C VAL A 13 16.16 6.17 -11.91
N ASN A 14 17.20 6.34 -12.73
CA ASN A 14 18.51 6.87 -12.33
C ASN A 14 18.97 7.92 -13.35
N GLY A 15 18.80 9.20 -13.03
CA GLY A 15 19.02 10.31 -13.96
C GLY A 15 18.12 10.20 -15.19
N SER A 16 18.69 10.11 -16.38
CA SER A 16 17.98 9.90 -17.65
C SER A 16 17.67 8.43 -17.95
N ASN A 17 18.22 7.50 -17.17
CA ASN A 17 18.08 6.06 -17.40
C ASN A 17 16.90 5.49 -16.62
N SER A 18 16.17 4.55 -17.19
CA SER A 18 15.08 3.88 -16.48
C SER A 18 14.87 2.45 -16.95
N ILE A 19 14.42 1.60 -16.03
CA ILE A 19 14.02 0.21 -16.32
C ILE A 19 12.72 -0.14 -15.61
N ILE A 20 12.09 -1.20 -16.09
CA ILE A 20 11.04 -1.88 -15.36
C ILE A 20 11.65 -3.09 -14.65
N LEU A 21 11.64 -3.05 -13.31
CA LEU A 21 12.01 -4.15 -12.46
C LEU A 21 10.76 -5.02 -12.25
N ASN A 22 10.60 -6.07 -13.06
CA ASN A 22 9.50 -7.01 -12.94
C ASN A 22 9.70 -7.97 -11.74
N ARG A 23 8.69 -8.83 -11.49
CA ARG A 23 8.72 -9.80 -10.38
C ARG A 23 10.00 -10.66 -10.37
N MET A 24 10.43 -11.16 -11.52
CA MET A 24 11.61 -12.02 -11.61
C MET A 24 12.91 -11.28 -11.24
N LYS A 25 13.07 -10.04 -11.71
CA LYS A 25 14.23 -9.20 -11.36
C LYS A 25 14.21 -8.77 -9.88
N PHE A 26 13.02 -8.55 -9.30
CA PHE A 26 12.89 -8.30 -7.87
C PHE A 26 13.29 -9.52 -7.04
N GLN A 27 12.78 -10.70 -7.39
CA GLN A 27 13.14 -11.96 -6.73
C GLN A 27 14.64 -12.29 -6.88
N LEU A 28 15.25 -11.96 -8.04
CA LEU A 28 16.68 -12.08 -8.25
C LEU A 28 17.47 -11.27 -7.21
N LEU A 29 17.16 -9.99 -7.02
CA LEU A 29 17.86 -9.14 -6.03
C LEU A 29 17.67 -9.69 -4.62
N GLN A 30 16.46 -10.16 -4.29
CA GLN A 30 16.17 -10.76 -2.99
C GLN A 30 16.99 -12.03 -2.77
N SER A 31 16.99 -12.96 -3.74
CA SER A 31 17.73 -14.22 -3.65
C SER A 31 19.25 -14.02 -3.59
N ILE A 32 19.79 -13.00 -4.28
CA ILE A 32 21.21 -12.62 -4.14
C ILE A 32 21.51 -12.19 -2.71
N LEU A 33 20.66 -11.37 -2.10
CA LEU A 33 20.84 -10.91 -0.72
C LEU A 33 20.80 -12.10 0.27
N ASP A 34 19.89 -13.05 0.05
CA ASP A 34 19.64 -14.15 0.98
C ASP A 34 20.70 -15.28 0.84
N THR A 35 21.15 -15.57 -0.38
CA THR A 35 22.01 -16.73 -0.65
C THR A 35 23.49 -16.39 -0.86
N GLY A 36 23.80 -15.20 -1.35
CA GLY A 36 25.15 -14.80 -1.70
C GLY A 36 25.77 -15.58 -2.87
N SER A 37 24.97 -16.33 -3.65
CA SER A 37 25.45 -17.24 -4.70
C SER A 37 24.56 -17.22 -5.94
N LEU A 38 25.08 -16.80 -7.08
CA LEU A 38 24.34 -16.78 -8.35
C LEU A 38 23.87 -18.18 -8.80
N THR A 39 24.61 -19.23 -8.43
CA THR A 39 24.20 -20.62 -8.69
C THR A 39 22.99 -21.00 -7.84
N ALA A 40 22.95 -20.60 -6.58
CA ALA A 40 21.80 -20.81 -5.70
C ALA A 40 20.58 -20.03 -6.20
N VAL A 41 20.79 -18.77 -6.61
CA VAL A 41 19.76 -17.93 -7.24
C VAL A 41 19.15 -18.59 -8.47
N ALA A 42 19.99 -19.12 -9.38
CA ALA A 42 19.50 -19.83 -10.58
C ALA A 42 18.61 -21.02 -10.22
N LYS A 43 18.99 -21.78 -9.20
CA LYS A 43 18.23 -22.93 -8.70
C LYS A 43 16.90 -22.49 -8.06
N GLU A 44 16.93 -21.47 -7.20
CA GLU A 44 15.74 -20.97 -6.50
C GLU A 44 14.70 -20.38 -7.47
N LEU A 45 15.16 -19.63 -8.46
CA LEU A 45 14.30 -19.03 -9.49
C LEU A 45 13.91 -19.99 -10.62
N ASN A 46 14.45 -21.22 -10.60
CA ASN A 46 14.25 -22.23 -11.64
C ASN A 46 14.60 -21.72 -13.06
N VAL A 47 15.75 -21.04 -13.18
CA VAL A 47 16.29 -20.51 -14.45
C VAL A 47 17.74 -20.95 -14.66
N SER A 48 18.24 -20.78 -15.89
CA SER A 48 19.66 -21.04 -16.15
C SER A 48 20.58 -19.97 -15.49
N TYR A 49 21.81 -20.35 -15.20
CA TYR A 49 22.82 -19.40 -14.71
C TYR A 49 23.03 -18.23 -15.70
N GLY A 50 23.01 -18.51 -17.02
CA GLY A 50 23.08 -17.48 -18.05
C GLY A 50 21.89 -16.50 -18.00
N THR A 51 20.69 -16.98 -17.66
CA THR A 51 19.52 -16.12 -17.47
C THR A 51 19.70 -15.18 -16.28
N VAL A 52 20.28 -15.67 -15.18
CA VAL A 52 20.59 -14.83 -14.01
C VAL A 52 21.54 -13.70 -14.39
N LEU A 53 22.63 -14.01 -15.11
CA LEU A 53 23.59 -13.02 -15.59
C LEU A 53 22.93 -12.00 -16.53
N ASN A 54 22.08 -12.46 -17.46
CA ASN A 54 21.35 -11.58 -18.36
C ASN A 54 20.40 -10.62 -17.61
N TYR A 55 19.72 -11.07 -16.56
CA TYR A 55 18.88 -10.19 -15.74
C TYR A 55 19.70 -9.13 -14.99
N ILE A 56 20.88 -9.50 -14.46
CA ILE A 56 21.81 -8.57 -13.83
C ILE A 56 22.27 -7.52 -14.84
N ASP A 57 22.73 -7.96 -16.01
CA ASP A 57 23.19 -7.07 -17.08
C ASP A 57 22.10 -6.10 -17.54
N GLN A 58 20.86 -6.58 -17.71
CA GLN A 58 19.71 -5.70 -18.04
C GLN A 58 19.45 -4.63 -16.99
N ILE A 59 19.63 -4.93 -15.71
CA ILE A 59 19.45 -3.94 -14.64
C ILE A 59 20.61 -2.95 -14.65
N GLU A 60 21.85 -3.45 -14.69
CA GLU A 60 23.05 -2.64 -14.64
C GLU A 60 23.17 -1.71 -15.87
N SER A 61 23.00 -2.26 -17.07
CA SER A 61 23.07 -1.49 -18.32
C SER A 61 21.92 -0.49 -18.44
N GLY A 62 20.69 -0.92 -18.07
CA GLY A 62 19.50 -0.07 -18.14
C GLY A 62 19.52 1.09 -17.16
N LEU A 63 20.22 0.99 -16.04
CA LEU A 63 20.36 2.05 -15.03
C LEU A 63 21.73 2.73 -15.05
N ASN A 64 22.68 2.19 -15.81
CA ASN A 64 24.09 2.61 -15.83
C ASN A 64 24.71 2.64 -14.42
N ILE A 65 24.47 1.59 -13.63
CA ILE A 65 25.03 1.39 -12.29
C ILE A 65 25.39 -0.09 -12.09
N LYS A 66 26.32 -0.36 -11.16
CA LYS A 66 26.58 -1.71 -10.68
C LYS A 66 25.62 -2.06 -9.54
N ILE A 67 24.99 -3.26 -9.61
CA ILE A 67 24.08 -3.74 -8.56
C ILE A 67 24.66 -4.90 -7.77
N ILE A 68 25.72 -5.55 -8.26
CA ILE A 68 26.41 -6.65 -7.59
C ILE A 68 27.91 -6.45 -7.53
N ASN A 69 28.52 -7.02 -6.47
CA ASN A 69 29.93 -7.29 -6.34
C ASN A 69 30.16 -8.81 -6.35
N THR A 70 31.08 -9.30 -7.18
CA THR A 70 31.46 -10.71 -7.22
C THR A 70 32.88 -10.89 -6.72
N LYS A 71 33.11 -11.84 -5.79
CA LYS A 71 34.41 -12.30 -5.39
C LYS A 71 34.69 -13.65 -6.05
N LYS A 72 35.82 -13.76 -6.81
CA LYS A 72 36.23 -15.05 -7.37
C LYS A 72 36.62 -15.99 -6.23
N GLY A 73 36.10 -17.22 -6.25
CA GLY A 73 36.56 -18.29 -5.37
C GLY A 73 37.97 -18.70 -5.68
N GLY A 74 38.79 -18.91 -4.64
CA GLY A 74 40.10 -19.56 -4.76
C GLY A 74 39.95 -21.09 -4.84
N LYS A 75 41.10 -21.84 -4.89
CA LYS A 75 41.20 -23.32 -4.98
C LYS A 75 40.46 -24.11 -3.88
N GLY A 76 39.75 -23.43 -2.94
CA GLY A 76 38.93 -23.97 -1.86
C GLY A 76 37.44 -23.61 -1.89
N GLY A 77 36.93 -23.02 -2.99
CA GLY A 77 35.49 -22.85 -3.18
C GLY A 77 34.83 -21.73 -2.35
N GLY A 78 35.38 -20.51 -2.32
CA GLY A 78 34.83 -19.38 -1.53
C GLY A 78 34.42 -18.15 -2.36
N GLY A 79 33.91 -18.31 -3.57
CA GLY A 79 33.36 -17.20 -4.36
C GLY A 79 31.98 -16.78 -3.83
N GLY A 80 31.74 -15.46 -3.71
CA GLY A 80 30.45 -14.93 -3.26
C GLY A 80 29.99 -13.75 -4.11
N THR A 81 28.71 -13.53 -4.13
CA THR A 81 28.08 -12.37 -4.76
C THR A 81 27.30 -11.60 -3.71
N THR A 82 27.52 -10.31 -3.62
CA THR A 82 26.76 -9.42 -2.72
C THR A 82 26.14 -8.29 -3.53
N LEU A 83 25.04 -7.75 -3.07
CA LEU A 83 24.52 -6.50 -3.64
C LEU A 83 25.47 -5.34 -3.32
N THR A 84 25.58 -4.39 -4.25
CA THR A 84 26.17 -3.07 -3.97
C THR A 84 25.23 -2.25 -3.10
N GLU A 85 25.67 -1.05 -2.68
CA GLU A 85 24.79 -0.09 -1.97
C GLU A 85 23.60 0.30 -2.84
N GLU A 86 23.81 0.52 -4.14
CA GLU A 86 22.77 0.83 -5.11
C GLU A 86 21.78 -0.33 -5.28
N GLY A 87 22.28 -1.55 -5.45
CA GLY A 87 21.45 -2.76 -5.56
C GLY A 87 20.59 -2.99 -4.32
N LEU A 88 21.19 -2.82 -3.13
CA LEU A 88 20.47 -2.92 -1.85
C LEU A 88 19.42 -1.80 -1.71
N SER A 89 19.77 -0.56 -2.07
CA SER A 89 18.84 0.58 -2.03
C SER A 89 17.61 0.35 -2.91
N ILE A 90 17.81 -0.16 -4.14
CA ILE A 90 16.70 -0.52 -5.04
C ILE A 90 15.80 -1.56 -4.39
N LEU A 91 16.37 -2.67 -3.92
CA LEU A 91 15.61 -3.75 -3.27
C LEU A 91 14.81 -3.24 -2.08
N MET A 92 15.43 -2.43 -1.20
CA MET A 92 14.76 -1.90 -0.01
C MET A 92 13.62 -0.92 -0.34
N LYS A 93 13.79 -0.10 -1.37
CA LYS A 93 12.70 0.78 -1.86
C LYS A 93 11.52 -0.04 -2.38
N CYS A 94 11.77 -1.08 -3.17
CA CYS A 94 10.73 -1.98 -3.65
C CYS A 94 10.02 -2.71 -2.49
N LYS A 95 10.77 -3.20 -1.49
CA LYS A 95 10.19 -3.82 -0.28
C LYS A 95 9.30 -2.86 0.50
N LYS A 96 9.69 -1.59 0.64
CA LYS A 96 8.86 -0.56 1.30
C LYS A 96 7.55 -0.32 0.55
N ILE A 97 7.58 -0.29 -0.78
CA ILE A 97 6.37 -0.15 -1.61
C ILE A 97 5.45 -1.36 -1.41
N ASN A 98 6.00 -2.59 -1.44
CA ASN A 98 5.23 -3.81 -1.19
C ASN A 98 4.60 -3.84 0.19
N ALA A 99 5.39 -3.54 1.23
CA ALA A 99 4.90 -3.51 2.60
C ALA A 99 3.74 -2.51 2.76
N ASN A 100 3.85 -1.32 2.15
CA ASN A 100 2.75 -0.36 2.13
C ASN A 100 1.52 -0.90 1.37
N ALA A 101 1.72 -1.56 0.22
CA ALA A 101 0.62 -2.14 -0.56
C ALA A 101 -0.07 -3.28 0.21
N GLU A 102 0.68 -4.13 0.93
CA GLU A 102 0.14 -5.21 1.75
C GLU A 102 -0.64 -4.71 2.97
N LEU A 103 -0.19 -3.61 3.59
CA LEU A 103 -0.93 -2.94 4.67
C LEU A 103 -2.27 -2.38 4.20
N HIS A 104 -2.46 -2.18 2.88
CA HIS A 104 -3.59 -1.48 2.29
C HIS A 104 -4.48 -2.37 1.40
N ASN A 105 -4.57 -3.68 1.69
CA ASN A 105 -5.26 -4.64 0.82
C ASN A 105 -6.79 -4.53 0.76
N GLU A 106 -7.45 -3.91 1.74
CA GLU A 106 -8.90 -3.72 1.74
C GLU A 106 -9.24 -2.24 1.81
N ILE A 107 -10.06 -1.79 0.85
CA ILE A 107 -10.44 -0.38 0.67
C ILE A 107 -11.96 -0.28 0.73
N ASN A 108 -12.46 0.72 1.44
CA ASN A 108 -13.85 1.17 1.32
C ASN A 108 -13.94 2.10 0.11
N GLU A 109 -14.84 1.80 -0.80
CA GLU A 109 -15.11 2.60 -1.99
C GLU A 109 -16.47 3.28 -1.82
N LEU A 110 -16.48 4.61 -1.73
CA LEU A 110 -17.70 5.38 -1.52
C LEU A 110 -17.94 6.27 -2.73
N HIS A 111 -18.99 5.95 -3.50
CA HIS A 111 -19.44 6.82 -4.58
C HIS A 111 -19.98 8.12 -4.01
N ALA A 112 -19.45 9.25 -4.44
CA ALA A 112 -19.75 10.56 -3.90
C ALA A 112 -19.78 11.64 -4.99
N GLU A 113 -20.34 12.78 -4.64
CA GLU A 113 -20.36 13.99 -5.46
C GLU A 113 -19.71 15.13 -4.68
N VAL A 114 -18.91 15.96 -5.34
CA VAL A 114 -18.35 17.18 -4.76
C VAL A 114 -19.46 18.22 -4.60
N ILE A 115 -19.81 18.52 -3.37
CA ILE A 115 -20.90 19.47 -3.07
C ILE A 115 -20.43 20.85 -2.66
N ASN A 116 -19.18 20.98 -2.24
CA ASN A 116 -18.58 22.26 -1.84
C ASN A 116 -17.07 22.26 -2.05
N ILE A 117 -16.52 23.42 -2.42
CA ILE A 117 -15.09 23.69 -2.53
C ILE A 117 -14.82 24.97 -1.71
N ASP A 118 -13.96 24.87 -0.70
CA ASP A 118 -13.54 25.95 0.17
C ASP A 118 -12.03 26.19 -0.05
N GLU A 119 -11.72 27.14 -0.95
CA GLU A 119 -10.34 27.46 -1.32
C GLU A 119 -9.57 28.10 -0.14
N GLU A 120 -10.25 28.86 0.72
CA GLU A 120 -9.62 29.52 1.86
C GLU A 120 -9.13 28.50 2.88
N LYS A 121 -9.91 27.43 3.11
CA LYS A 121 -9.52 26.33 3.99
C LYS A 121 -8.70 25.25 3.29
N GLY A 122 -8.57 25.28 1.95
CA GLY A 122 -7.93 24.23 1.18
C GLY A 122 -8.63 22.88 1.27
N MET A 123 -9.97 22.88 1.31
CA MET A 123 -10.80 21.69 1.54
C MET A 123 -11.93 21.59 0.52
N MET A 124 -12.34 20.35 0.25
CA MET A 124 -13.58 20.04 -0.49
C MET A 124 -14.46 19.16 0.40
N THR A 125 -15.79 19.30 0.23
CA THR A 125 -16.77 18.41 0.87
C THR A 125 -17.41 17.52 -0.18
N LEU A 126 -17.36 16.23 0.05
CA LEU A 126 -18.04 15.20 -0.73
C LEU A 126 -19.32 14.79 -0.04
N LYS A 127 -20.34 14.41 -0.82
CA LYS A 127 -21.57 13.81 -0.31
C LYS A 127 -21.74 12.40 -0.86
N THR A 128 -21.91 11.44 0.04
CA THR A 128 -22.30 10.06 -0.27
C THR A 128 -23.50 9.68 0.58
N ASN A 129 -24.62 9.35 -0.04
CA ASN A 129 -25.89 9.16 0.67
C ASN A 129 -26.19 10.31 1.65
N GLN A 130 -26.19 10.05 2.96
CA GLN A 130 -26.40 11.04 4.01
C GLN A 130 -25.08 11.64 4.55
N LEU A 131 -23.92 11.00 4.28
CA LEU A 131 -22.65 11.41 4.85
C LEU A 131 -22.00 12.55 4.04
N LYS A 132 -21.43 13.51 4.78
CA LYS A 132 -20.53 14.52 4.24
C LYS A 132 -19.10 14.19 4.65
N ILE A 133 -18.20 14.16 3.69
CA ILE A 133 -16.81 13.76 3.89
C ILE A 133 -15.92 14.93 3.44
N ASP A 134 -15.13 15.46 4.35
CA ASP A 134 -14.17 16.51 4.04
C ASP A 134 -12.83 15.91 3.61
N VAL A 135 -12.29 16.41 2.49
CA VAL A 135 -11.02 16.00 1.89
C VAL A 135 -10.20 17.23 1.52
N PRO A 136 -8.86 17.11 1.40
CA PRO A 136 -8.02 18.18 0.90
C PRO A 136 -8.45 18.63 -0.51
N LEU A 137 -8.39 19.92 -0.79
CA LEU A 137 -8.66 20.49 -2.10
C LEU A 137 -7.76 19.87 -3.17
N GLN A 138 -8.35 19.49 -4.29
CA GLN A 138 -7.65 19.06 -5.49
C GLN A 138 -8.09 19.93 -6.67
N THR A 139 -7.14 20.47 -7.40
CA THR A 139 -7.36 21.46 -8.48
C THR A 139 -8.08 20.93 -9.70
N ASN A 140 -8.17 19.62 -9.85
CA ASN A 140 -8.83 18.94 -10.97
C ASN A 140 -10.30 18.60 -10.71
N TYR A 141 -10.88 19.09 -9.61
CA TYR A 141 -12.29 18.90 -9.25
C TYR A 141 -13.07 20.21 -9.26
N SER A 142 -14.36 20.08 -9.60
CA SER A 142 -15.36 21.15 -9.54
C SER A 142 -16.59 20.66 -8.79
N THR A 143 -17.38 21.59 -8.26
CA THR A 143 -18.68 21.25 -7.64
C THR A 143 -19.59 20.57 -8.66
N GLY A 144 -20.21 19.45 -8.26
CA GLY A 144 -21.00 18.58 -9.11
C GLY A 144 -20.24 17.40 -9.73
N ASP A 145 -18.89 17.39 -9.64
CA ASP A 145 -18.10 16.26 -10.12
C ASP A 145 -18.38 15.00 -9.31
N LYS A 146 -18.50 13.87 -10.02
CA LYS A 146 -18.62 12.54 -9.40
C LYS A 146 -17.25 11.95 -9.15
N THR A 147 -17.11 11.27 -8.04
CA THR A 147 -15.84 10.64 -7.61
C THR A 147 -16.11 9.39 -6.79
N VAL A 148 -15.10 8.55 -6.66
CA VAL A 148 -15.06 7.48 -5.68
C VAL A 148 -14.04 7.86 -4.60
N ALA A 149 -14.50 8.02 -3.36
CA ALA A 149 -13.62 8.20 -2.22
C ALA A 149 -13.10 6.82 -1.77
N LEU A 150 -11.78 6.68 -1.72
CA LEU A 150 -11.05 5.47 -1.38
C LEU A 150 -10.50 5.59 0.03
N ILE A 151 -11.02 4.78 0.96
CA ILE A 151 -10.61 4.79 2.37
C ILE A 151 -10.08 3.42 2.74
N ASN A 152 -8.80 3.35 3.05
CA ASN A 152 -8.19 2.11 3.52
C ASN A 152 -8.78 1.68 4.87
N CYS A 153 -9.10 0.39 5.03
CA CYS A 153 -9.66 -0.14 6.27
C CYS A 153 -8.74 0.08 7.48
N GLY A 154 -7.42 0.03 7.28
CA GLY A 154 -6.43 0.29 8.33
C GLY A 154 -6.27 1.76 8.72
N ASN A 155 -6.80 2.70 7.93
CA ASN A 155 -6.76 4.15 8.21
C ASN A 155 -8.00 4.64 8.97
N ILE A 156 -8.93 3.75 9.27
CA ILE A 156 -10.14 4.06 10.03
C ILE A 156 -9.88 3.84 11.52
N VAL A 157 -10.20 4.84 12.32
CA VAL A 157 -10.10 4.79 13.78
C VAL A 157 -11.49 4.58 14.37
N LEU A 158 -11.62 3.63 15.32
CA LEU A 158 -12.82 3.47 16.13
C LEU A 158 -12.65 4.13 17.49
N MET A 159 -13.64 4.88 17.94
CA MET A 159 -13.67 5.59 19.21
C MET A 159 -15.03 5.36 19.90
N LEU A 160 -15.03 5.38 21.24
CA LEU A 160 -16.28 5.35 22.03
C LEU A 160 -16.88 6.76 22.13
N GLU A 161 -16.05 7.78 22.10
CA GLU A 161 -16.43 9.19 22.13
C GLU A 161 -15.55 10.01 21.18
N PRO A 162 -16.10 11.05 20.51
CA PRO A 162 -15.32 11.93 19.67
C PRO A 162 -14.35 12.77 20.54
N GLN A 163 -13.12 12.92 20.04
CA GLN A 163 -12.09 13.72 20.72
C GLN A 163 -11.56 14.81 19.79
N ILE A 164 -11.14 15.94 20.35
CA ILE A 164 -10.45 17.01 19.61
C ILE A 164 -9.13 16.42 19.08
N SER A 165 -9.02 16.35 17.77
CA SER A 165 -7.87 15.75 17.09
C SER A 165 -7.75 16.27 15.65
N SER A 166 -6.75 15.77 14.90
CA SER A 166 -6.61 16.02 13.45
C SER A 166 -7.55 15.15 12.57
N ILE A 167 -8.47 14.41 13.17
CA ILE A 167 -9.49 13.63 12.47
C ILE A 167 -10.70 14.53 12.25
N CYS A 168 -10.92 14.93 10.99
CA CYS A 168 -12.02 15.84 10.63
C CYS A 168 -13.33 15.08 10.37
N ASN A 169 -13.23 13.90 9.78
CA ASN A 169 -14.40 13.07 9.46
C ASN A 169 -14.68 12.14 10.62
N ILE A 170 -15.70 12.44 11.41
CA ILE A 170 -16.12 11.63 12.56
C ILE A 170 -17.61 11.35 12.41
N PHE A 171 -17.97 10.08 12.35
CA PHE A 171 -19.34 9.62 12.13
C PHE A 171 -19.79 8.67 13.25
N LYS A 172 -20.98 8.84 13.77
CA LYS A 172 -21.57 7.87 14.69
C LYS A 172 -22.10 6.67 13.89
N GLY A 173 -21.80 5.46 14.37
CA GLY A 173 -22.26 4.23 13.72
C GLY A 173 -22.45 3.11 14.71
N LYS A 174 -22.92 1.99 14.20
CA LYS A 174 -23.16 0.76 14.96
C LYS A 174 -22.36 -0.39 14.37
N VAL A 175 -21.69 -1.15 15.22
CA VAL A 175 -20.98 -2.37 14.81
C VAL A 175 -22.00 -3.42 14.38
N VAL A 176 -21.93 -3.85 13.13
CA VAL A 176 -22.86 -4.86 12.56
C VAL A 176 -22.19 -6.21 12.33
N GLU A 177 -20.87 -6.26 12.22
CA GLU A 177 -20.12 -7.50 12.04
C GLU A 177 -18.71 -7.38 12.62
N MET A 178 -18.19 -8.49 13.15
CA MET A 178 -16.81 -8.61 13.60
C MET A 178 -16.26 -9.98 13.18
N LYS A 179 -15.11 -10.02 12.51
CA LYS A 179 -14.42 -11.25 12.09
C LYS A 179 -12.94 -11.19 12.43
N LEU A 180 -12.43 -12.24 13.04
CA LEU A 180 -10.98 -12.39 13.24
C LEU A 180 -10.35 -13.02 12.00
N LYS A 181 -9.32 -12.35 11.44
CA LYS A 181 -8.54 -12.82 10.29
C LYS A 181 -7.08 -12.39 10.48
N ASN A 182 -6.17 -13.36 10.50
CA ASN A 182 -4.72 -13.11 10.61
C ASN A 182 -4.35 -12.16 11.79
N GLU A 183 -4.91 -12.42 12.99
CA GLU A 183 -4.71 -11.63 14.22
C GLU A 183 -5.21 -10.17 14.15
N ILE A 184 -5.95 -9.82 13.11
CA ILE A 184 -6.64 -8.54 12.95
C ILE A 184 -8.14 -8.78 13.08
N ILE A 185 -8.83 -7.92 13.81
CA ILE A 185 -10.30 -7.91 13.85
C ILE A 185 -10.78 -6.99 12.73
N LYS A 186 -11.50 -7.58 11.79
CA LYS A 186 -12.24 -6.85 10.76
C LYS A 186 -13.59 -6.46 11.31
N VAL A 187 -13.81 -5.18 11.52
CA VAL A 187 -15.06 -4.64 12.06
C VAL A 187 -15.82 -3.96 10.94
N THR A 188 -17.09 -4.31 10.80
CA THR A 188 -18.02 -3.65 9.88
C THR A 188 -18.94 -2.76 10.69
N VAL A 189 -18.99 -1.48 10.34
CA VAL A 189 -19.80 -0.47 11.00
C VAL A 189 -20.81 0.09 10.01
N ASP A 190 -22.08 0.12 10.41
CA ASP A 190 -23.14 0.85 9.71
C ASP A 190 -23.17 2.28 10.22
N VAL A 191 -22.95 3.22 9.30
CA VAL A 191 -22.97 4.66 9.52
C VAL A 191 -24.08 5.26 8.66
N GLU A 192 -25.26 5.41 9.21
CA GLU A 192 -26.43 5.98 8.50
C GLU A 192 -26.72 5.28 7.15
N GLY A 193 -26.60 3.95 7.09
CA GLY A 193 -26.78 3.15 5.88
C GLY A 193 -25.56 3.05 4.98
N VAL A 194 -24.43 3.68 5.34
CA VAL A 194 -23.14 3.51 4.67
C VAL A 194 -22.30 2.49 5.45
N ILE A 195 -21.92 1.42 4.79
CA ILE A 195 -21.11 0.35 5.41
C ILE A 195 -19.63 0.69 5.29
N LEU A 196 -18.98 0.85 6.44
CA LEU A 196 -17.55 1.05 6.55
C LEU A 196 -16.87 -0.16 7.21
N ARG A 197 -15.82 -0.66 6.60
CA ARG A 197 -14.97 -1.73 7.14
C ARG A 197 -13.71 -1.12 7.71
N CYS A 198 -13.33 -1.54 8.90
CA CYS A 198 -12.08 -1.12 9.54
C CYS A 198 -11.33 -2.29 10.13
N ASP A 199 -10.01 -2.19 10.12
CA ASP A 199 -9.08 -3.17 10.64
C ASP A 199 -8.52 -2.67 11.97
N ILE A 200 -8.71 -3.46 13.04
CA ILE A 200 -8.18 -3.14 14.36
C ILE A 200 -7.43 -4.34 14.95
N THR A 201 -6.52 -4.09 15.87
CA THR A 201 -5.84 -5.16 16.59
C THR A 201 -6.77 -5.83 17.60
N ILE A 202 -6.49 -7.08 17.97
CA ILE A 202 -7.21 -7.78 19.05
C ILE A 202 -7.14 -6.97 20.36
N SER A 203 -5.99 -6.36 20.65
CA SER A 203 -5.81 -5.52 21.84
C SER A 203 -6.74 -4.30 21.81
N SER A 204 -6.86 -3.63 20.68
CA SER A 204 -7.80 -2.49 20.49
C SER A 204 -9.25 -2.90 20.67
N GLY A 205 -9.65 -4.03 20.09
CA GLY A 205 -11.01 -4.56 20.25
C GLY A 205 -11.37 -4.86 21.73
N ARG A 206 -10.43 -5.44 22.46
CA ARG A 206 -10.58 -5.67 23.92
C ARG A 206 -10.63 -4.37 24.72
N LYS A 207 -9.72 -3.43 24.42
CA LYS A 207 -9.66 -2.13 25.11
C LYS A 207 -10.95 -1.32 24.93
N LEU A 208 -11.55 -1.37 23.75
CA LEU A 208 -12.80 -0.70 23.43
C LEU A 208 -14.04 -1.52 23.85
N ASN A 209 -13.84 -2.74 24.37
CA ASN A 209 -14.92 -3.67 24.72
C ASN A 209 -15.98 -3.81 23.61
N LEU A 210 -15.52 -3.98 22.35
CA LEU A 210 -16.39 -4.03 21.18
C LEU A 210 -17.13 -5.37 21.07
N TYR A 211 -18.38 -5.26 20.69
CA TYR A 211 -19.25 -6.39 20.32
C TYR A 211 -20.22 -5.98 19.20
N ILE A 212 -20.84 -6.94 18.56
CA ILE A 212 -21.87 -6.67 17.55
C ILE A 212 -23.06 -5.95 18.20
N GLY A 213 -23.39 -4.75 17.72
CA GLY A 213 -24.38 -3.87 18.31
C GLY A 213 -23.80 -2.69 19.10
N SER A 214 -22.47 -2.66 19.34
CA SER A 214 -21.81 -1.50 19.99
C SER A 214 -22.03 -0.22 19.18
N ASP A 215 -22.40 0.86 19.85
CA ASP A 215 -22.33 2.22 19.30
C ASP A 215 -20.87 2.70 19.33
N VAL A 216 -20.39 3.22 18.21
CA VAL A 216 -19.02 3.69 18.04
C VAL A 216 -18.99 4.96 17.20
N TYR A 217 -17.86 5.68 17.25
CA TYR A 217 -17.54 6.72 16.30
C TYR A 217 -16.44 6.22 15.36
N VAL A 218 -16.67 6.38 14.06
CA VAL A 218 -15.72 6.08 12.98
C VAL A 218 -15.01 7.36 12.61
N GLY A 219 -13.71 7.41 12.78
CA GLY A 219 -12.87 8.55 12.48
C GLY A 219 -11.96 8.30 11.27
N VAL A 220 -11.91 9.27 10.33
CA VAL A 220 -11.02 9.22 9.17
C VAL A 220 -10.33 10.57 8.97
N LYS A 221 -9.01 10.57 8.85
CA LYS A 221 -8.28 11.80 8.47
C LYS A 221 -8.61 12.18 7.03
N ALA A 222 -8.91 13.44 6.77
CA ALA A 222 -9.13 13.94 5.41
C ALA A 222 -7.97 13.59 4.46
N THR A 223 -6.72 13.71 4.93
CA THR A 223 -5.50 13.40 4.18
C THR A 223 -5.28 11.92 3.88
N SER A 224 -6.05 11.02 4.50
CA SER A 224 -5.99 9.57 4.27
C SER A 224 -7.02 9.06 3.26
N ILE A 225 -7.77 9.96 2.64
CA ILE A 225 -8.80 9.64 1.65
C ILE A 225 -8.26 9.93 0.26
N GLY A 226 -8.16 8.88 -0.56
CA GLY A 226 -7.86 9.00 -1.97
C GLY A 226 -9.11 9.29 -2.80
N LEU A 227 -8.97 9.96 -3.93
CA LEU A 227 -10.07 10.24 -4.84
C LEU A 227 -9.79 9.68 -6.22
N LEU A 228 -10.81 9.04 -6.80
CA LEU A 228 -10.82 8.57 -8.18
C LEU A 228 -11.96 9.29 -8.92
N LYS A 229 -11.62 10.20 -9.83
CA LYS A 229 -12.60 10.91 -10.66
C LYS A 229 -13.24 9.94 -11.65
N VAL A 230 -14.56 9.95 -11.78
CA VAL A 230 -15.37 9.06 -12.64
C VAL A 230 -16.18 9.87 -13.66
#